data_39da3caa9e7cd3f4e75c2e9c9ccf8556
#
_entry.id   39da3caa9e7cd3f4e75c2e9c9ccf8556
#
_cell.length_a   1.000
_cell.length_b   1.000
_cell.length_c   1.000
_cell.angle_alpha   90.00
_cell.angle_beta   90.00
_cell.angle_gamma   90.00
#
_symmetry.space_group_name_H-M   'P 1'
#
loop_
_entity.id
_entity.type
_entity.pdbx_description
1 polymer ?
#
loop_
_entity_poly.entity_id
_entity_poly.type
_entity_poly.pdbx_seq_one_letter_code
_entity_poly.pdbx_strand_id
1 'polypeptide(L)'
;YLNKIKPNPKFKLKMLHFFINSGIKDNIYYWNELSKLLKVYVELKRVCPELDSLNIGGGWPFRSSLGFEYDYAYMAEEILNKIKQTCEEENVSCPNIFTEFGSFTVAESGAFIFSVLAEKHQNDSERWYMIDNSLMTTMPDSWGINSKFILLPINKWGNEVQRINIGGLTCDQMDYYNSEAHTNELYLPLINGGEPLYIGFFHTGAYQESISGYGGTKHCLIPSPKHILIQKDESGNL
;
A
#
# COMPACT_ATOMS: atom_id res chain seq x y z
N TYR A 1 32.87 -6.30 -0.93
CA TYR A 1 32.99 -7.22 0.18
C TYR A 1 34.45 -7.55 0.50
N LEU A 2 35.21 -8.10 -0.44
CA LEU A 2 36.58 -8.59 -0.22
C LEU A 2 37.55 -7.52 0.30
N ASN A 3 37.43 -6.29 -0.18
CA ASN A 3 38.39 -5.22 0.12
C ASN A 3 38.03 -4.40 1.36
N LYS A 4 36.75 -4.33 1.75
CA LYS A 4 36.31 -3.42 2.81
C LYS A 4 35.64 -4.13 3.99
N ILE A 5 34.81 -5.16 3.75
CA ILE A 5 34.06 -5.84 4.79
C ILE A 5 34.85 -7.01 5.38
N LYS A 6 35.29 -7.93 4.53
CA LYS A 6 36.03 -9.13 4.95
C LYS A 6 37.28 -8.83 5.81
N PRO A 7 38.10 -7.80 5.53
CA PRO A 7 39.25 -7.49 6.34
C PRO A 7 38.94 -6.88 7.71
N ASN A 8 37.70 -6.41 7.92
CA ASN A 8 37.32 -5.74 9.15
C ASN A 8 36.56 -6.71 10.09
N PRO A 9 37.16 -7.13 11.21
CA PRO A 9 36.55 -8.13 12.11
C PRO A 9 35.28 -7.63 12.83
N LYS A 10 35.00 -6.32 12.76
CA LYS A 10 33.78 -5.73 13.35
C LYS A 10 32.54 -5.94 12.49
N PHE A 11 32.70 -6.33 11.20
CA PHE A 11 31.59 -6.50 10.28
C PHE A 11 31.48 -7.94 9.78
N LYS A 12 30.27 -8.41 9.65
CA LYS A 12 29.93 -9.69 9.02
C LYS A 12 28.77 -9.45 8.03
N LEU A 13 28.95 -9.88 6.80
CA LEU A 13 27.88 -9.87 5.81
C LEU A 13 27.00 -11.10 6.04
N LYS A 14 25.80 -10.91 6.55
CA LYS A 14 24.85 -11.97 6.88
C LYS A 14 23.69 -12.07 5.89
N MET A 15 23.28 -10.94 5.34
CA MET A 15 22.07 -10.84 4.52
C MET A 15 22.32 -9.96 3.30
N LEU A 16 21.76 -10.36 2.17
CA LEU A 16 21.52 -9.47 1.04
C LEU A 16 20.07 -9.02 1.04
N HIS A 17 19.84 -7.79 0.66
CA HIS A 17 18.52 -7.22 0.47
C HIS A 17 18.35 -6.71 -0.94
N PHE A 18 17.16 -6.92 -1.50
CA PHE A 18 16.78 -6.28 -2.75
C PHE A 18 15.32 -5.84 -2.69
N PHE A 19 15.02 -4.80 -3.44
CA PHE A 19 13.68 -4.24 -3.52
C PHE A 19 13.36 -3.83 -4.97
N ILE A 20 12.12 -4.09 -5.36
CA ILE A 20 11.60 -3.69 -6.67
C ILE A 20 10.37 -2.80 -6.45
N ASN A 21 10.44 -1.56 -6.91
CA ASN A 21 9.37 -0.58 -6.75
C ASN A 21 8.09 -0.91 -7.53
N SER A 22 8.15 -1.81 -8.52
CA SER A 22 6.97 -2.28 -9.26
C SER A 22 6.15 -3.34 -8.52
N GLY A 23 6.63 -3.79 -7.36
CA GLY A 23 6.04 -4.86 -6.57
C GLY A 23 6.30 -6.26 -7.13
N ILE A 24 5.86 -7.27 -6.37
CA ILE A 24 6.01 -8.70 -6.69
C ILE A 24 4.87 -9.09 -7.62
N LYS A 25 5.19 -9.28 -8.89
CA LYS A 25 4.24 -9.61 -9.95
C LYS A 25 4.79 -10.73 -10.81
N ASP A 26 3.93 -11.59 -11.31
CA ASP A 26 4.30 -12.61 -12.29
C ASP A 26 4.54 -11.96 -13.66
N ASN A 27 5.71 -11.38 -13.83
CA ASN A 27 6.15 -10.79 -15.08
C ASN A 27 7.65 -10.94 -15.31
N ILE A 28 8.07 -10.77 -16.56
CA ILE A 28 9.47 -10.92 -16.97
C ILE A 28 10.42 -10.02 -16.17
N TYR A 29 9.98 -8.82 -15.82
CA TYR A 29 10.82 -7.86 -15.09
C TYR A 29 11.16 -8.39 -13.68
N TYR A 30 10.13 -8.84 -12.93
CA TYR A 30 10.34 -9.40 -11.59
C TYR A 30 11.29 -10.60 -11.61
N TRP A 31 11.05 -11.57 -12.50
CA TRP A 31 11.85 -12.78 -12.59
C TRP A 31 13.30 -12.51 -13.01
N ASN A 32 13.53 -11.54 -13.89
CA ASN A 32 14.87 -11.11 -14.25
C ASN A 32 15.61 -10.48 -13.06
N GLU A 33 14.96 -9.60 -12.31
CA GLU A 33 15.58 -8.96 -11.15
C GLU A 33 15.88 -9.96 -10.03
N LEU A 34 14.96 -10.88 -9.75
CA LEU A 34 15.21 -11.98 -8.82
C LEU A 34 16.39 -12.85 -9.27
N SER A 35 16.48 -13.18 -10.55
CA SER A 35 17.59 -13.97 -11.11
C SER A 35 18.95 -13.24 -10.98
N LYS A 36 18.98 -11.94 -11.17
CA LYS A 36 20.19 -11.11 -10.93
C LYS A 36 20.60 -11.15 -9.47
N LEU A 37 19.65 -11.00 -8.56
CA LEU A 37 19.92 -11.10 -7.12
C LEU A 37 20.49 -12.46 -6.74
N LEU A 38 19.89 -13.55 -7.24
CA LEU A 38 20.33 -14.91 -6.95
C LEU A 38 21.77 -15.16 -7.48
N LYS A 39 22.09 -14.63 -8.65
CA LYS A 39 23.47 -14.69 -9.16
C LYS A 39 24.46 -14.01 -8.21
N VAL A 40 24.11 -12.80 -7.72
CA VAL A 40 24.95 -12.08 -6.74
C VAL A 40 25.04 -12.86 -5.42
N TYR A 41 23.94 -13.45 -4.95
CA TYR A 41 23.96 -14.30 -3.77
C TYR A 41 24.92 -15.47 -3.91
N VAL A 42 24.85 -16.22 -5.00
CA VAL A 42 25.70 -17.38 -5.28
C VAL A 42 27.17 -17.00 -5.30
N GLU A 43 27.52 -15.94 -6.02
CA GLU A 43 28.93 -15.47 -6.11
C GLU A 43 29.47 -15.05 -4.74
N LEU A 44 28.68 -14.31 -3.96
CA LEU A 44 29.08 -13.87 -2.62
C LEU A 44 29.12 -15.03 -1.63
N LYS A 45 28.17 -15.98 -1.70
CA LYS A 45 28.14 -17.15 -0.81
C LYS A 45 29.40 -18.00 -0.91
N ARG A 46 29.98 -18.14 -2.10
CA ARG A 46 31.24 -18.87 -2.32
C ARG A 46 32.43 -18.27 -1.60
N VAL A 47 32.45 -16.95 -1.38
CA VAL A 47 33.56 -16.22 -0.73
C VAL A 47 33.25 -15.75 0.69
N CYS A 48 31.97 -15.82 1.08
CA CYS A 48 31.43 -15.40 2.38
C CYS A 48 30.54 -16.51 2.95
N PRO A 49 31.11 -17.53 3.63
CA PRO A 49 30.33 -18.63 4.19
C PRO A 49 29.25 -18.19 5.20
N GLU A 50 29.49 -17.07 5.91
CA GLU A 50 28.55 -16.52 6.87
C GLU A 50 27.32 -15.87 6.23
N LEU A 51 27.29 -15.60 4.93
CA LEU A 51 26.11 -15.10 4.23
C LEU A 51 25.07 -16.20 4.18
N ASP A 52 24.02 -16.09 5.01
CA ASP A 52 23.02 -17.14 5.23
C ASP A 52 21.58 -16.67 5.02
N SER A 53 21.38 -15.41 4.63
CA SER A 53 20.07 -14.82 4.55
C SER A 53 19.88 -13.97 3.29
N LEU A 54 18.65 -13.96 2.79
CA LEU A 54 18.20 -13.18 1.65
C LEU A 54 16.90 -12.49 2.00
N ASN A 55 16.89 -11.16 1.98
CA ASN A 55 15.68 -10.37 2.11
C ASN A 55 15.20 -10.00 0.71
N ILE A 56 14.04 -10.53 0.33
CA ILE A 56 13.43 -10.29 -0.98
C ILE A 56 12.60 -9.01 -1.03
N GLY A 57 12.67 -8.18 0.03
CA GLY A 57 12.01 -6.89 0.12
C GLY A 57 10.52 -6.97 0.35
N GLY A 58 9.87 -5.87 0.04
CA GLY A 58 8.42 -5.71 0.08
C GLY A 58 7.77 -5.76 -1.30
N GLY A 59 6.55 -5.21 -1.38
CA GLY A 59 5.82 -5.11 -2.64
C GLY A 59 4.92 -6.31 -2.94
N TRP A 60 4.61 -7.14 -1.94
CA TRP A 60 3.56 -8.14 -2.02
C TRP A 60 2.23 -7.44 -2.19
N PRO A 61 1.44 -7.74 -3.23
CA PRO A 61 0.19 -7.03 -3.48
C PRO A 61 -0.80 -7.18 -2.34
N PHE A 62 -1.64 -6.18 -2.16
CA PHE A 62 -2.78 -6.22 -1.25
C PHE A 62 -4.04 -5.76 -2.00
N ARG A 63 -5.20 -6.04 -1.45
CA ARG A 63 -6.48 -5.68 -2.07
C ARG A 63 -6.65 -4.16 -2.08
N SER A 64 -6.38 -3.54 -3.22
CA SER A 64 -6.54 -2.09 -3.44
C SER A 64 -7.81 -1.74 -4.23
N SER A 65 -8.58 -2.74 -4.65
CA SER A 65 -9.85 -2.58 -5.38
C SER A 65 -10.76 -3.78 -5.15
N LEU A 66 -12.05 -3.62 -5.42
CA LEU A 66 -13.04 -4.71 -5.27
C LEU A 66 -12.80 -5.88 -6.23
N GLY A 67 -12.29 -5.61 -7.42
CA GLY A 67 -11.95 -6.63 -8.42
C GLY A 67 -10.52 -7.15 -8.33
N PHE A 68 -9.83 -6.92 -7.20
CA PHE A 68 -8.46 -7.39 -7.02
C PHE A 68 -8.40 -8.91 -6.88
N GLU A 69 -7.55 -9.51 -7.71
CA GLU A 69 -7.22 -10.94 -7.65
C GLU A 69 -5.71 -11.12 -7.72
N TYR A 70 -5.18 -12.02 -6.89
CA TYR A 70 -3.76 -12.38 -6.89
C TYR A 70 -3.58 -13.75 -6.26
N ASP A 71 -2.89 -14.64 -6.95
CA ASP A 71 -2.59 -15.99 -6.45
C ASP A 71 -1.30 -15.95 -5.60
N TYR A 72 -1.48 -15.74 -4.32
CA TYR A 72 -0.39 -15.65 -3.35
C TYR A 72 0.34 -16.99 -3.19
N ALA A 73 -0.38 -18.11 -3.21
CA ALA A 73 0.21 -19.43 -3.02
C ALA A 73 1.13 -19.77 -4.19
N TYR A 74 0.65 -19.60 -5.41
CA TYR A 74 1.43 -19.80 -6.63
C TYR A 74 2.70 -18.94 -6.63
N MET A 75 2.58 -17.64 -6.39
CA MET A 75 3.74 -16.76 -6.43
C MET A 75 4.76 -17.06 -5.34
N ALA A 76 4.31 -17.42 -4.13
CA ALA A 76 5.22 -17.82 -3.06
C ALA A 76 5.97 -19.11 -3.43
N GLU A 77 5.27 -20.10 -3.96
CA GLU A 77 5.86 -21.37 -4.39
C GLU A 77 6.88 -21.16 -5.51
N GLU A 78 6.55 -20.41 -6.54
CA GLU A 78 7.45 -20.14 -7.66
C GLU A 78 8.72 -19.39 -7.23
N ILE A 79 8.59 -18.39 -6.34
CA ILE A 79 9.75 -17.66 -5.80
C ILE A 79 10.66 -18.61 -5.01
N LEU A 80 10.09 -19.41 -4.12
CA LEU A 80 10.87 -20.35 -3.30
C LEU A 80 11.52 -21.45 -4.15
N ASN A 81 10.80 -21.98 -5.13
CA ASN A 81 11.31 -22.98 -6.07
C ASN A 81 12.47 -22.40 -6.90
N LYS A 82 12.35 -21.15 -7.39
CA LYS A 82 13.41 -20.48 -8.14
C LYS A 82 14.68 -20.32 -7.30
N ILE A 83 14.53 -19.91 -6.03
CA ILE A 83 15.66 -19.75 -5.10
C ILE A 83 16.32 -21.14 -4.85
N LYS A 84 15.52 -22.14 -4.52
CA LYS A 84 15.98 -23.49 -4.22
C LYS A 84 16.71 -24.12 -5.42
N GLN A 85 16.08 -24.11 -6.59
CA GLN A 85 16.67 -24.63 -7.81
C GLN A 85 18.00 -23.98 -8.14
N THR A 86 18.07 -22.62 -8.06
CA THR A 86 19.34 -21.90 -8.31
C THR A 86 20.42 -22.33 -7.33
N CYS A 87 20.11 -22.48 -6.05
CA CYS A 87 21.09 -22.91 -5.05
C CYS A 87 21.58 -24.35 -5.29
N GLU A 88 20.69 -25.25 -5.68
CA GLU A 88 21.00 -26.64 -6.02
C GLU A 88 21.92 -26.73 -7.28
N GLU A 89 21.54 -26.03 -8.36
CA GLU A 89 22.30 -25.98 -9.62
C GLU A 89 23.72 -25.42 -9.40
N GLU A 90 23.85 -24.42 -8.55
CA GLU A 90 25.13 -23.75 -8.27
C GLU A 90 25.90 -24.36 -7.09
N ASN A 91 25.37 -25.40 -6.48
CA ASN A 91 25.96 -26.13 -5.34
C ASN A 91 26.32 -25.19 -4.16
N VAL A 92 25.39 -24.34 -3.76
CA VAL A 92 25.48 -23.46 -2.58
C VAL A 92 24.30 -23.74 -1.64
N SER A 93 24.47 -23.45 -0.34
CA SER A 93 23.36 -23.58 0.62
C SER A 93 22.27 -22.55 0.36
N CYS A 94 21.00 -22.98 0.48
CA CYS A 94 19.86 -22.07 0.42
C CYS A 94 19.89 -21.06 1.58
N PRO A 95 19.49 -19.82 1.33
CA PRO A 95 19.38 -18.81 2.39
C PRO A 95 18.12 -18.95 3.22
N ASN A 96 18.13 -18.39 4.43
CA ASN A 96 16.90 -18.01 5.12
C ASN A 96 16.25 -16.84 4.38
N ILE A 97 14.94 -16.93 4.13
CA ILE A 97 14.21 -15.89 3.40
C ILE A 97 13.55 -14.93 4.39
N PHE A 98 13.76 -13.66 4.14
CA PHE A 98 13.13 -12.54 4.85
C PHE A 98 12.29 -11.73 3.89
N THR A 99 11.20 -11.16 4.39
CA THR A 99 10.25 -10.36 3.63
C THR A 99 9.87 -9.09 4.40
N GLU A 100 9.44 -8.06 3.66
CA GLU A 100 9.00 -6.77 4.22
C GLU A 100 7.58 -6.45 3.72
N PHE A 101 6.64 -7.37 3.90
CA PHE A 101 5.28 -7.32 3.34
C PHE A 101 4.33 -6.42 4.16
N GLY A 102 4.71 -5.14 4.38
CA GLY A 102 3.96 -4.21 5.23
C GLY A 102 2.51 -4.02 4.80
N SER A 103 2.27 -3.53 3.58
CA SER A 103 0.90 -3.29 3.10
C SER A 103 0.05 -4.55 3.06
N PHE A 104 0.59 -5.66 2.59
CA PHE A 104 -0.09 -6.96 2.61
C PHE A 104 -0.54 -7.36 4.04
N THR A 105 0.29 -7.06 5.04
CA THR A 105 0.03 -7.46 6.42
C THR A 105 -1.01 -6.57 7.11
N VAL A 106 -1.00 -5.25 6.88
CA VAL A 106 -1.78 -4.32 7.70
C VAL A 106 -2.72 -3.38 6.93
N ALA A 107 -2.66 -3.32 5.59
CA ALA A 107 -3.51 -2.39 4.85
C ALA A 107 -5.01 -2.62 5.12
N GLU A 108 -5.45 -3.86 5.15
CA GLU A 108 -6.87 -4.23 5.33
C GLU A 108 -7.40 -3.94 6.76
N SER A 109 -6.53 -3.61 7.70
CA SER A 109 -6.93 -3.30 9.09
C SER A 109 -7.42 -1.88 9.30
N GLY A 110 -7.31 -1.00 8.30
CA GLY A 110 -7.65 0.42 8.44
C GLY A 110 -8.64 0.94 7.41
N ALA A 111 -9.41 1.93 7.81
CA ALA A 111 -10.27 2.72 6.95
C ALA A 111 -10.34 4.17 7.43
N PHE A 112 -10.48 5.11 6.50
CA PHE A 112 -10.85 6.50 6.79
C PHE A 112 -12.31 6.71 6.42
N ILE A 113 -13.07 7.29 7.35
CA ILE A 113 -14.46 7.68 7.12
C ILE A 113 -14.54 9.20 7.16
N PHE A 114 -15.11 9.78 6.12
CA PHE A 114 -15.31 11.21 6.00
C PHE A 114 -16.78 11.55 5.86
N SER A 115 -17.17 12.68 6.44
CA SER A 115 -18.47 13.31 6.19
C SER A 115 -18.36 14.26 5.02
N VAL A 116 -19.31 14.24 4.11
CA VAL A 116 -19.42 15.23 3.04
C VAL A 116 -20.15 16.46 3.59
N LEU A 117 -19.44 17.60 3.63
CA LEU A 117 -19.93 18.85 4.19
C LEU A 117 -20.79 19.64 3.21
N ALA A 118 -20.42 19.63 1.95
CA ALA A 118 -21.05 20.41 0.91
C ALA A 118 -20.82 19.84 -0.49
N GLU A 119 -21.73 20.15 -1.40
CA GLU A 119 -21.54 19.98 -2.84
C GLU A 119 -21.21 21.33 -3.47
N LYS A 120 -20.22 21.33 -4.36
CA LYS A 120 -19.83 22.49 -5.16
C LYS A 120 -19.97 22.14 -6.64
N HIS A 121 -20.67 22.96 -7.39
CA HIS A 121 -20.71 22.89 -8.85
C HIS A 121 -19.69 23.88 -9.40
N GLN A 122 -18.68 23.39 -10.08
CA GLN A 122 -17.68 24.24 -10.71
C GLN A 122 -18.11 24.70 -12.10
N ASN A 123 -18.79 23.79 -12.82
CA ASN A 123 -19.42 24.04 -14.12
C ASN A 123 -20.53 22.97 -14.32
N ASP A 124 -21.14 22.92 -15.50
CA ASP A 124 -22.26 22.02 -15.79
C ASP A 124 -21.88 20.52 -15.70
N SER A 125 -20.60 20.20 -15.82
CA SER A 125 -20.10 18.81 -15.84
C SER A 125 -19.26 18.41 -14.64
N GLU A 126 -18.79 19.39 -13.85
CA GLU A 126 -17.89 19.12 -12.72
C GLU A 126 -18.57 19.39 -11.37
N ARG A 127 -18.75 18.33 -10.62
CA ARG A 127 -19.30 18.37 -9.26
C ARG A 127 -18.26 17.91 -8.27
N TRP A 128 -18.22 18.58 -7.12
CA TRP A 128 -17.28 18.32 -6.06
C TRP A 128 -18.01 18.09 -4.75
N TYR A 129 -17.61 17.02 -4.05
CA TYR A 129 -17.98 16.81 -2.65
C TYR A 129 -16.83 17.24 -1.77
N MET A 130 -17.09 18.21 -0.89
CA MET A 130 -16.10 18.71 0.07
C MET A 130 -16.21 17.88 1.35
N ILE A 131 -15.10 17.23 1.74
CA ILE A 131 -15.07 16.38 2.94
C ILE A 131 -14.64 17.17 4.18
N ASP A 132 -14.90 16.63 5.36
CA ASP A 132 -14.63 17.23 6.67
C ASP A 132 -13.15 17.11 7.12
N ASN A 133 -12.27 16.68 6.25
CA ASN A 133 -10.84 16.58 6.51
C ASN A 133 -10.04 16.79 5.20
N SER A 134 -8.82 16.32 5.15
CA SER A 134 -7.91 16.52 4.03
C SER A 134 -7.23 15.22 3.63
N LEU A 135 -7.19 14.94 2.34
CA LEU A 135 -6.42 13.84 1.76
C LEU A 135 -4.91 14.11 1.87
N MET A 136 -4.51 15.40 1.87
CA MET A 136 -3.12 15.79 2.07
C MET A 136 -2.59 15.34 3.43
N THR A 137 -3.44 15.41 4.46
CA THR A 137 -3.04 15.09 5.84
C THR A 137 -3.22 13.63 6.20
N THR A 138 -4.22 12.96 5.63
CA THR A 138 -4.61 11.60 6.04
C THR A 138 -4.16 10.51 5.08
N MET A 139 -4.08 10.81 3.78
CA MET A 139 -3.84 9.82 2.73
C MET A 139 -2.74 10.26 1.76
N PRO A 140 -1.49 10.43 2.22
CA PRO A 140 -0.41 10.97 1.40
C PRO A 140 -0.12 10.13 0.13
N ASP A 141 -0.34 8.83 0.13
CA ASP A 141 -0.11 8.02 -1.05
C ASP A 141 -1.08 8.35 -2.21
N SER A 142 -2.24 8.94 -1.91
CA SER A 142 -3.20 9.35 -2.94
C SER A 142 -2.62 10.42 -3.87
N TRP A 143 -1.89 11.38 -3.33
CA TRP A 143 -1.28 12.47 -4.07
C TRP A 143 0.23 12.28 -4.32
N GLY A 144 0.94 11.63 -3.40
CA GLY A 144 2.39 11.43 -3.51
C GLY A 144 2.79 10.41 -4.57
N ILE A 145 2.06 9.32 -4.69
CA ILE A 145 2.35 8.21 -5.62
C ILE A 145 1.13 7.78 -6.44
N ASN A 146 0.06 8.58 -6.42
CA ASN A 146 -1.19 8.31 -7.15
C ASN A 146 -1.83 6.96 -6.81
N SER A 147 -1.73 6.53 -5.54
CA SER A 147 -2.38 5.31 -5.07
C SER A 147 -3.89 5.44 -5.12
N LYS A 148 -4.55 4.34 -5.46
CA LYS A 148 -6.00 4.23 -5.45
C LYS A 148 -6.45 3.32 -4.33
N PHE A 149 -7.60 3.63 -3.76
CA PHE A 149 -8.17 2.93 -2.62
C PHE A 149 -9.58 2.45 -2.96
N ILE A 150 -10.08 1.47 -2.23
CA ILE A 150 -11.49 1.10 -2.28
C ILE A 150 -12.27 2.23 -1.63
N LEU A 151 -13.13 2.88 -2.39
CA LEU A 151 -14.01 3.94 -1.93
C LEU A 151 -15.45 3.49 -2.02
N LEU A 152 -16.17 3.56 -0.90
CA LEU A 152 -17.57 3.19 -0.84
C LEU A 152 -18.36 4.24 -0.06
N PRO A 153 -19.61 4.52 -0.43
CA PRO A 153 -20.52 5.26 0.45
C PRO A 153 -20.86 4.39 1.68
N ILE A 154 -20.96 4.99 2.84
CA ILE A 154 -21.34 4.30 4.08
C ILE A 154 -22.87 4.28 4.23
N ASN A 155 -23.53 5.31 3.72
CA ASN A 155 -24.98 5.43 3.73
C ASN A 155 -25.49 5.86 2.35
N LYS A 156 -26.81 6.07 2.22
CA LYS A 156 -27.48 6.54 0.99
C LYS A 156 -27.33 5.61 -0.22
N TRP A 157 -27.16 4.33 -0.01
CA TRP A 157 -26.99 3.32 -1.07
C TRP A 157 -28.16 3.23 -2.07
N GLY A 158 -29.36 3.67 -1.69
CA GLY A 158 -30.53 3.71 -2.56
C GLY A 158 -30.66 4.97 -3.42
N ASN A 159 -29.79 5.95 -3.26
CA ASN A 159 -29.83 7.17 -4.04
C ASN A 159 -29.22 6.96 -5.42
N GLU A 160 -29.66 7.78 -6.39
CA GLU A 160 -28.96 7.87 -7.67
C GLU A 160 -27.51 8.27 -7.46
N VAL A 161 -26.64 7.74 -8.29
CA VAL A 161 -25.21 8.06 -8.26
C VAL A 161 -24.84 9.04 -9.37
N GLN A 162 -23.87 9.87 -9.12
CA GLN A 162 -23.32 10.81 -10.10
C GLN A 162 -21.80 10.83 -10.08
N ARG A 163 -21.20 11.28 -11.17
CA ARG A 163 -19.78 11.51 -11.25
C ARG A 163 -19.38 12.67 -10.34
N ILE A 164 -18.37 12.43 -9.49
CA ILE A 164 -17.96 13.37 -8.44
C ILE A 164 -16.43 13.45 -8.39
N ASN A 165 -15.92 14.62 -8.05
CA ASN A 165 -14.58 14.81 -7.50
C ASN A 165 -14.71 15.03 -5.98
N ILE A 166 -13.74 14.55 -5.20
CA ILE A 166 -13.68 14.79 -3.76
C ILE A 166 -12.60 15.84 -3.51
N GLY A 167 -12.93 16.88 -2.76
CA GLY A 167 -12.01 17.93 -2.31
C GLY A 167 -11.87 17.94 -0.80
N GLY A 168 -10.64 18.09 -0.31
CA GLY A 168 -10.35 18.33 1.10
C GLY A 168 -10.40 19.81 1.48
N LEU A 169 -10.05 20.11 2.74
CA LEU A 169 -10.18 21.44 3.33
C LEU A 169 -8.90 22.29 3.26
N THR A 170 -7.81 21.77 2.69
CA THR A 170 -6.58 22.56 2.60
C THR A 170 -6.57 23.45 1.34
N CYS A 171 -5.65 24.40 1.32
CA CYS A 171 -5.43 25.24 0.14
C CYS A 171 -4.55 24.58 -0.93
N ASP A 172 -4.08 23.35 -0.70
CA ASP A 172 -3.21 22.67 -1.63
C ASP A 172 -4.00 22.15 -2.84
N GLN A 173 -3.47 22.40 -4.02
CA GLN A 173 -4.09 21.96 -5.28
C GLN A 173 -4.16 20.42 -5.43
N MET A 174 -3.39 19.67 -4.67
CA MET A 174 -3.39 18.20 -4.68
C MET A 174 -4.34 17.60 -3.65
N ASP A 175 -5.06 18.42 -2.87
CA ASP A 175 -6.02 17.95 -1.87
C ASP A 175 -7.35 17.52 -2.51
N TYR A 176 -7.27 16.55 -3.42
CA TYR A 176 -8.43 16.00 -4.09
C TYR A 176 -8.26 14.51 -4.45
N TYR A 177 -9.39 13.86 -4.73
CA TYR A 177 -9.48 12.49 -5.23
C TYR A 177 -10.59 12.39 -6.28
N ASN A 178 -10.31 11.83 -7.43
CA ASN A 178 -11.23 11.87 -8.56
C ASN A 178 -11.34 10.58 -9.37
N SER A 179 -10.68 9.53 -8.94
CA SER A 179 -10.68 8.28 -9.73
C SER A 179 -10.47 7.05 -8.87
N GLU A 180 -11.09 5.96 -9.29
CA GLU A 180 -10.87 4.63 -8.74
C GLU A 180 -9.85 3.82 -9.56
N ALA A 181 -9.46 2.65 -9.04
CA ALA A 181 -8.43 1.83 -9.66
C ALA A 181 -8.79 1.31 -11.07
N HIS A 182 -10.08 1.19 -11.38
CA HIS A 182 -10.55 0.55 -12.61
C HIS A 182 -11.15 1.51 -13.63
N THR A 183 -11.71 2.66 -13.21
CA THR A 183 -12.55 3.48 -14.07
C THR A 183 -11.97 4.85 -14.39
N ASN A 184 -10.92 5.29 -13.72
CA ASN A 184 -10.42 6.67 -13.75
C ASN A 184 -11.50 7.75 -13.49
N GLU A 185 -12.60 7.35 -12.90
CA GLU A 185 -13.74 8.19 -12.52
C GLU A 185 -14.28 7.71 -11.17
N LEU A 186 -15.00 8.59 -10.50
CA LEU A 186 -15.59 8.33 -9.20
C LEU A 186 -17.08 8.63 -9.24
N TYR A 187 -17.90 7.68 -8.77
CA TYR A 187 -19.34 7.80 -8.69
C TYR A 187 -19.80 7.66 -7.25
N LEU A 188 -20.55 8.64 -6.75
CA LEU A 188 -21.09 8.65 -5.40
C LEU A 188 -22.58 9.02 -5.39
N PRO A 189 -23.35 8.60 -4.35
CA PRO A 189 -24.73 8.93 -4.20
C PRO A 189 -25.01 10.44 -4.16
N LEU A 190 -26.13 10.85 -4.72
CA LEU A 190 -26.66 12.22 -4.57
C LEU A 190 -26.95 12.56 -3.11
N ILE A 191 -26.63 13.80 -2.72
CA ILE A 191 -26.94 14.34 -1.40
C ILE A 191 -28.33 14.96 -1.44
N ASN A 192 -29.36 14.18 -1.11
CA ASN A 192 -30.76 14.61 -1.13
C ASN A 192 -31.24 15.04 0.26
N GLY A 193 -30.62 16.07 0.86
CA GLY A 193 -31.01 16.57 2.18
C GLY A 193 -30.86 15.56 3.34
N GLY A 194 -31.33 15.93 4.52
CA GLY A 194 -31.27 15.07 5.71
C GLY A 194 -29.85 14.95 6.30
N GLU A 195 -29.48 13.73 6.70
CA GLU A 195 -28.14 13.46 7.22
C GLU A 195 -27.06 13.59 6.15
N PRO A 196 -25.81 13.91 6.54
CA PRO A 196 -24.67 13.95 5.61
C PRO A 196 -24.46 12.61 4.89
N LEU A 197 -23.86 12.67 3.69
CA LEU A 197 -23.27 11.50 3.07
C LEU A 197 -21.94 11.19 3.79
N TYR A 198 -21.77 9.96 4.21
CA TYR A 198 -20.52 9.44 4.72
C TYR A 198 -19.87 8.56 3.67
N ILE A 199 -18.57 8.75 3.45
CA ILE A 199 -17.76 7.97 2.51
C ILE A 199 -16.60 7.32 3.24
N GLY A 200 -16.26 6.10 2.85
CA GLY A 200 -15.17 5.34 3.43
C GLY A 200 -14.10 4.99 2.41
N PHE A 201 -12.85 5.31 2.73
CA PHE A 201 -11.68 4.80 2.04
C PHE A 201 -11.15 3.60 2.84
N PHE A 202 -11.20 2.43 2.23
CA PHE A 202 -10.85 1.18 2.88
C PHE A 202 -9.44 0.71 2.52
N HIS A 203 -8.90 -0.17 3.34
CA HIS A 203 -7.57 -0.74 3.24
C HIS A 203 -6.46 0.33 3.31
N THR A 204 -6.62 1.25 4.25
CA THR A 204 -5.70 2.36 4.51
C THR A 204 -4.82 2.15 5.74
N GLY A 205 -4.72 0.92 6.28
CA GLY A 205 -4.00 0.61 7.52
C GLY A 205 -2.46 0.63 7.39
N ALA A 206 -1.93 0.70 6.16
CA ALA A 206 -0.50 0.82 5.92
C ALA A 206 -0.15 2.21 5.40
N TYR A 207 0.98 2.75 5.88
CA TYR A 207 1.51 4.07 5.50
C TYR A 207 0.56 5.22 5.89
N GLN A 208 -0.10 5.81 4.97
CA GLN A 208 -1.10 6.89 5.08
C GLN A 208 -0.80 7.87 6.23
N GLU A 209 -1.73 8.10 7.13
CA GLU A 209 -1.54 9.01 8.27
C GLU A 209 -0.25 8.74 9.04
N SER A 210 0.10 7.48 9.25
CA SER A 210 1.25 7.08 10.07
C SER A 210 2.61 7.40 9.43
N ILE A 211 2.70 7.66 8.13
CA ILE A 211 3.97 8.06 7.46
C ILE A 211 4.57 9.32 8.10
N SER A 212 3.73 10.29 8.44
CA SER A 212 4.17 11.57 9.00
C SER A 212 4.11 11.61 10.54
N GLY A 213 3.88 10.47 11.17
CA GLY A 213 3.66 10.33 12.60
C GLY A 213 2.19 10.53 12.99
N TYR A 214 1.91 10.43 14.29
CA TYR A 214 0.55 10.50 14.80
C TYR A 214 -0.21 11.74 14.35
N GLY A 215 -1.37 11.53 13.76
CA GLY A 215 -2.25 12.56 13.25
C GLY A 215 -1.87 13.13 11.88
N GLY A 216 -0.95 12.49 11.17
CA GLY A 216 -0.61 12.81 9.79
C GLY A 216 0.17 14.11 9.61
N THR A 217 0.26 14.54 8.37
CA THR A 217 0.87 15.82 7.98
C THR A 217 0.00 16.99 8.44
N LYS A 218 0.60 17.95 9.15
CA LYS A 218 -0.13 19.12 9.70
C LYS A 218 -0.26 20.26 8.69
N HIS A 219 -0.85 20.00 7.56
CA HIS A 219 -1.11 21.03 6.54
C HIS A 219 -2.35 21.86 6.92
N CYS A 220 -2.26 23.17 6.80
CA CYS A 220 -3.34 24.15 7.16
C CYS A 220 -3.93 23.95 8.55
N LEU A 221 -3.18 23.35 9.47
CA LEU A 221 -3.61 23.04 10.84
C LEU A 221 -4.92 22.20 10.92
N ILE A 222 -5.18 21.40 9.90
CA ILE A 222 -6.32 20.47 9.91
C ILE A 222 -6.19 19.55 11.12
N PRO A 223 -7.26 19.36 11.92
CA PRO A 223 -7.25 18.45 13.05
C PRO A 223 -6.93 17.01 12.62
N SER A 224 -6.23 16.28 13.49
CA SER A 224 -6.04 14.84 13.29
C SER A 224 -7.39 14.11 13.28
N PRO A 225 -7.54 13.05 12.49
CA PRO A 225 -8.73 12.22 12.54
C PRO A 225 -8.91 11.62 13.94
N LYS A 226 -10.15 11.31 14.30
CA LYS A 226 -10.44 10.55 15.52
C LYS A 226 -10.19 9.07 15.25
N HIS A 227 -9.42 8.41 16.09
CA HIS A 227 -9.17 6.99 15.99
C HIS A 227 -10.22 6.20 16.74
N ILE A 228 -10.82 5.25 16.06
CA ILE A 228 -11.77 4.29 16.64
C ILE A 228 -11.18 2.90 16.46
N LEU A 229 -10.98 2.18 17.54
CA LEU A 229 -10.55 0.80 17.52
C LEU A 229 -11.78 -0.10 17.54
N ILE A 230 -11.92 -0.94 16.51
CA ILE A 230 -12.97 -1.94 16.41
C ILE A 230 -12.33 -3.30 16.64
N GLN A 231 -12.81 -4.02 17.63
CA GLN A 231 -12.33 -5.35 17.97
C GLN A 231 -13.52 -6.29 18.18
N LYS A 232 -13.32 -7.56 17.86
CA LYS A 232 -14.27 -8.60 18.26
C LYS A 232 -14.08 -8.89 19.75
N ASP A 233 -15.18 -9.06 20.44
CA ASP A 233 -15.19 -9.58 21.82
C ASP A 233 -14.76 -11.07 21.85
N GLU A 234 -14.64 -11.64 23.05
CA GLU A 234 -14.30 -13.06 23.23
C GLU A 234 -15.33 -14.02 22.59
N SER A 235 -16.55 -13.55 22.31
CA SER A 235 -17.62 -14.29 21.65
C SER A 235 -17.63 -14.09 20.13
N GLY A 236 -16.73 -13.24 19.60
CA GLY A 236 -16.62 -12.94 18.16
C GLY A 236 -17.56 -11.84 17.67
N ASN A 237 -18.28 -11.14 18.54
CA ASN A 237 -19.14 -10.00 18.19
C ASN A 237 -18.29 -8.72 18.08
N LEU A 238 -18.73 -7.78 17.18
CA LEU A 238 -18.15 -6.44 17.03
C LEU A 238 -18.73 -5.47 18.06
#